data_652f1d43e13a3e7addaa62990e7de7ce
#
_entry.id   652f1d43e13a3e7addaa62990e7de7ce
#
_cell.length_a   1.000
_cell.length_b   1.000
_cell.length_c   1.000
_cell.angle_alpha   90.00
_cell.angle_beta   90.00
_cell.angle_gamma   90.00
#
_symmetry.space_group_name_H-M   'P 1'
#
loop_
_entity.id
_entity.type
_entity.pdbx_description
1 polymer ?
#
loop_
_entity_poly.entity_id
_entity_poly.type
_entity_poly.pdbx_seq_one_letter_code
_entity_poly.pdbx_strand_id
1 'polypeptide(L)'
;TPLYSSAASDVYKRQILMDSITRLARAYNLVIPPSGRTLSGGLDPASLHKPKAFFGAARNIEAGGSLTILATALVDTGSRMDDMIYEEFKGTGNMELHLDRKLSERRIFPAIDIGRSSTRKEELLISKAELDTLWQLRNLFTDSTDFTERFIRKLKRSKNNKDFFEQLQKSAEESTKTGKPII
;
A
#
# COMPACT_ATOMS: atom_id res chain seq x y z
N THR A 1 32.11 6.62 16.33
CA THR A 1 31.87 5.22 15.94
C THR A 1 30.41 5.13 15.49
N PRO A 2 30.13 4.74 14.25
CA PRO A 2 28.75 4.71 13.80
C PRO A 2 27.98 3.61 14.55
N LEU A 3 26.88 3.99 15.16
CA LEU A 3 25.92 3.13 15.87
C LEU A 3 25.28 2.04 14.99
N TYR A 4 25.72 1.94 13.74
CA TYR A 4 25.13 1.04 12.75
C TYR A 4 25.83 -0.32 12.63
N SER A 5 27.05 -0.46 13.11
CA SER A 5 27.81 -1.70 12.94
C SER A 5 27.40 -2.82 13.90
N SER A 6 26.89 -2.47 15.09
CA SER A 6 26.39 -3.47 16.04
C SER A 6 24.98 -3.98 15.72
N ALA A 7 24.21 -3.21 14.96
CA ALA A 7 22.85 -3.60 14.56
C ALA A 7 22.84 -4.62 13.40
N ALA A 8 23.95 -4.78 12.69
CA ALA A 8 24.05 -5.73 11.58
C ALA A 8 24.29 -7.18 12.03
N SER A 9 24.70 -7.40 13.28
CA SER A 9 24.93 -8.74 13.81
C SER A 9 23.71 -9.36 14.49
N ASP A 10 22.66 -8.56 14.73
CA ASP A 10 21.47 -9.05 15.42
C ASP A 10 20.35 -9.29 14.43
N VAL A 11 19.75 -10.48 14.47
CA VAL A 11 18.62 -10.92 13.63
C VAL A 11 17.34 -10.16 14.02
N TYR A 12 17.33 -8.84 13.88
CA TYR A 12 16.19 -8.02 14.26
C TYR A 12 15.31 -7.65 13.07
N LYS A 13 14.02 -7.74 13.27
CA LYS A 13 13.02 -7.11 12.41
C LYS A 13 12.81 -5.67 12.89
N ARG A 14 13.19 -4.70 12.08
CA ARG A 14 13.02 -3.27 12.41
C ARG A 14 11.92 -2.66 11.55
N GLN A 15 11.16 -1.74 12.15
CA GLN A 15 10.10 -1.01 11.48
C GLN A 15 10.34 0.48 11.64
N ILE A 16 10.13 1.22 10.54
CA ILE A 16 10.12 2.68 10.52
C ILE A 16 8.72 3.12 10.12
N LEU A 17 8.08 3.92 10.95
CA LEU A 17 6.81 4.57 10.66
C LEU A 17 7.09 6.04 10.36
N MET A 18 6.63 6.52 9.20
CA MET A 18 6.89 7.89 8.75
C MET A 18 5.59 8.58 8.33
N ASP A 19 5.32 9.72 8.95
CA ASP A 19 4.27 10.65 8.53
C ASP A 19 4.93 12.00 8.19
N SER A 20 5.14 12.30 6.94
CA SER A 20 4.89 11.57 5.69
C SER A 20 6.10 11.64 4.76
N ILE A 21 6.15 10.77 3.76
CA ILE A 21 7.19 10.86 2.71
C ILE A 21 7.06 12.16 1.91
N THR A 22 5.83 12.68 1.75
CA THR A 22 5.56 13.96 1.09
C THR A 22 6.23 15.11 1.81
N ARG A 23 6.14 15.18 3.15
CA ARG A 23 6.81 16.20 3.95
C ARG A 23 8.32 16.10 3.88
N LEU A 24 8.84 14.87 3.89
CA LEU A 24 10.27 14.63 3.73
C LEU A 24 10.77 15.14 2.37
N ALA A 25 10.09 14.80 1.28
CA ALA A 25 10.46 15.25 -0.06
C ALA A 25 10.39 16.78 -0.19
N ARG A 26 9.36 17.42 0.37
CA ARG A 26 9.24 18.89 0.40
C ARG A 26 10.39 19.53 1.18
N ALA A 27 10.79 18.98 2.32
CA ALA A 27 11.90 19.48 3.10
C ALA A 27 13.22 19.41 2.32
N TYR A 28 13.46 18.27 1.62
CA TYR A 28 14.62 18.17 0.75
C TYR A 28 14.58 19.18 -0.41
N ASN A 29 13.40 19.43 -0.99
CA ASN A 29 13.24 20.42 -2.07
C ASN A 29 13.60 21.85 -1.65
N LEU A 30 13.49 22.16 -0.37
CA LEU A 30 13.86 23.48 0.18
C LEU A 30 15.35 23.61 0.43
N VAL A 31 16.07 22.53 0.76
CA VAL A 31 17.45 22.59 1.24
C VAL A 31 18.49 22.21 0.20
N ILE A 32 18.11 21.55 -0.89
CA ILE A 32 19.08 21.21 -1.95
C ILE A 32 19.38 22.44 -2.82
N PRO A 33 20.62 22.54 -3.34
CA PRO A 33 20.93 23.51 -4.38
C PRO A 33 20.09 23.21 -5.64
N PRO A 34 19.53 24.23 -6.31
CA PRO A 34 18.77 24.05 -7.54
C PRO A 34 19.58 23.32 -8.62
N SER A 35 19.01 22.25 -9.19
CA SER A 35 19.65 21.49 -10.27
C SER A 35 19.50 22.15 -11.65
N GLY A 36 18.73 23.21 -11.74
CA GLY A 36 18.37 23.85 -13.02
C GLY A 36 17.24 23.12 -13.78
N ARG A 37 16.70 22.05 -13.23
CA ARG A 37 15.54 21.31 -13.74
C ARG A 37 14.40 21.34 -12.75
N THR A 38 13.19 21.52 -13.25
CA THR A 38 12.01 21.60 -12.38
C THR A 38 10.90 20.73 -12.94
N LEU A 39 10.38 19.81 -12.12
CA LEU A 39 9.19 19.04 -12.38
C LEU A 39 7.93 19.86 -12.09
N SER A 40 6.78 19.31 -12.43
CA SER A 40 5.49 19.96 -12.14
C SER A 40 5.35 20.30 -10.65
N GLY A 41 4.78 21.46 -10.35
CA GLY A 41 4.60 21.93 -8.98
C GLY A 41 5.86 22.51 -8.32
N GLY A 42 6.94 22.78 -9.07
CA GLY A 42 8.16 23.40 -8.53
C GLY A 42 9.09 22.40 -7.81
N LEU A 43 8.94 21.11 -8.07
CA LEU A 43 9.77 20.05 -7.49
C LEU A 43 11.07 19.89 -8.28
N ASP A 44 12.22 19.99 -7.61
CA ASP A 44 13.50 19.68 -8.21
C ASP A 44 13.75 18.16 -8.18
N PRO A 45 14.05 17.49 -9.30
CA PRO A 45 14.31 16.04 -9.33
C PRO A 45 15.40 15.59 -8.35
N ALA A 46 16.41 16.42 -8.11
CA ALA A 46 17.50 16.09 -7.19
C ALA A 46 17.04 15.97 -5.74
N SER A 47 15.93 16.65 -5.37
CA SER A 47 15.34 16.57 -4.03
C SER A 47 14.84 15.18 -3.67
N LEU A 48 14.52 14.37 -4.67
CA LEU A 48 13.94 13.04 -4.48
C LEU A 48 14.99 11.94 -4.27
N HIS A 49 16.25 12.18 -4.59
CA HIS A 49 17.29 11.14 -4.56
C HIS A 49 17.44 10.51 -3.17
N LYS A 50 17.65 11.33 -2.15
CA LYS A 50 17.83 10.83 -0.77
C LYS A 50 16.56 10.22 -0.19
N PRO A 51 15.37 10.83 -0.31
CA PRO A 51 14.11 10.22 0.11
C PRO A 51 13.83 8.88 -0.60
N LYS A 52 14.10 8.77 -1.90
CA LYS A 52 13.94 7.50 -2.63
C LYS A 52 14.94 6.44 -2.16
N ALA A 53 16.20 6.80 -1.98
CA ALA A 53 17.21 5.87 -1.45
C ALA A 53 16.85 5.39 -0.05
N PHE A 54 16.35 6.27 0.81
CA PHE A 54 15.85 5.91 2.14
C PHE A 54 14.67 4.93 2.05
N PHE A 55 13.64 5.24 1.28
CA PHE A 55 12.46 4.39 1.16
C PHE A 55 12.78 3.05 0.49
N GLY A 56 13.66 3.06 -0.51
CA GLY A 56 14.17 1.85 -1.18
C GLY A 56 15.14 1.01 -0.35
N ALA A 57 15.52 1.47 0.85
CA ALA A 57 16.37 0.68 1.77
C ALA A 57 15.60 -0.45 2.47
N ALA A 58 14.25 -0.44 2.43
CA ALA A 58 13.43 -1.51 2.99
C ALA A 58 13.71 -2.84 2.29
N ARG A 59 14.10 -3.86 3.05
CA ARG A 59 14.50 -5.19 2.53
C ARG A 59 14.60 -6.24 3.60
N ASN A 60 14.58 -7.50 3.17
CA ASN A 60 15.09 -8.60 3.98
C ASN A 60 16.62 -8.64 3.89
N ILE A 61 17.28 -8.99 4.98
CA ILE A 61 18.74 -9.10 5.08
C ILE A 61 19.11 -10.58 4.98
N GLU A 62 20.09 -10.92 4.12
CA GLU A 62 20.51 -12.31 3.89
C GLU A 62 20.99 -13.01 5.16
N ALA A 63 21.71 -12.31 6.02
CA ALA A 63 22.16 -12.82 7.32
C ALA A 63 21.03 -12.93 8.37
N GLY A 64 19.81 -12.62 8.00
CA GLY A 64 18.64 -12.60 8.88
C GLY A 64 18.20 -11.18 9.25
N GLY A 65 16.94 -11.07 9.68
CA GLY A 65 16.33 -9.79 9.98
C GLY A 65 15.73 -9.09 8.78
N SER A 66 15.08 -7.95 9.03
CA SER A 66 14.45 -7.15 7.97
C SER A 66 14.30 -5.69 8.38
N LEU A 67 14.25 -4.80 7.38
CA LEU A 67 13.82 -3.42 7.52
C LEU A 67 12.52 -3.23 6.78
N THR A 68 11.47 -2.87 7.51
CA THR A 68 10.16 -2.49 6.96
C THR A 68 9.98 -0.98 7.12
N ILE A 69 9.57 -0.29 6.06
CA ILE A 69 9.25 1.13 6.11
C ILE A 69 7.78 1.30 5.72
N LEU A 70 6.99 1.85 6.64
CA LEU A 70 5.61 2.25 6.39
C LEU A 70 5.57 3.77 6.39
N ALA A 71 5.30 4.35 5.23
CA ALA A 71 5.22 5.80 5.05
C ALA A 71 3.84 6.21 4.53
N THR A 72 3.28 7.28 5.10
CA THR A 72 2.10 7.92 4.52
C THR A 72 2.53 8.82 3.37
N ALA A 73 1.67 8.95 2.36
CA ALA A 73 1.80 9.92 1.29
C ALA A 73 0.52 10.74 1.19
N LEU A 74 0.65 12.04 0.97
CA LEU A 74 -0.50 12.93 0.79
C LEU A 74 -0.96 12.86 -0.67
N VAL A 75 -2.25 12.63 -0.87
CA VAL A 75 -2.92 12.60 -2.18
C VAL A 75 -4.15 13.51 -2.16
N ASP A 76 -4.58 13.98 -3.31
CA ASP A 76 -5.79 14.81 -3.47
C ASP A 76 -5.77 16.08 -2.59
N THR A 77 -4.59 16.66 -2.39
CA THR A 77 -4.41 17.91 -1.61
C THR A 77 -4.66 19.19 -2.42
N GLY A 78 -4.83 19.06 -3.73
CA GLY A 78 -4.85 20.18 -4.66
C GLY A 78 -3.47 20.77 -4.96
N SER A 79 -2.39 20.18 -4.43
CA SER A 79 -1.01 20.60 -4.67
C SER A 79 -0.37 19.74 -5.77
N ARG A 80 -0.01 20.34 -6.90
CA ARG A 80 0.71 19.65 -7.99
C ARG A 80 2.05 19.07 -7.54
N MET A 81 2.69 19.67 -6.54
CA MET A 81 3.92 19.11 -5.96
C MET A 81 3.66 17.81 -5.22
N ASP A 82 2.57 17.71 -4.47
CA ASP A 82 2.21 16.48 -3.74
C ASP A 82 1.86 15.34 -4.71
N ASP A 83 1.10 15.66 -5.76
CA ASP A 83 0.76 14.70 -6.82
C ASP A 83 2.03 14.18 -7.49
N MET A 84 3.00 15.07 -7.77
CA MET A 84 4.27 14.68 -8.38
C MET A 84 5.11 13.82 -7.45
N ILE A 85 5.18 14.17 -6.15
CA ILE A 85 5.88 13.36 -5.15
C ILE A 85 5.23 11.98 -5.06
N TYR A 86 3.91 11.89 -4.99
CA TYR A 86 3.20 10.61 -4.94
C TYR A 86 3.55 9.73 -6.15
N GLU A 87 3.44 10.24 -7.38
CA GLU A 87 3.76 9.48 -8.59
C GLU A 87 5.23 9.00 -8.62
N GLU A 88 6.15 9.83 -8.14
CA GLU A 88 7.57 9.50 -8.09
C GLU A 88 7.92 8.39 -7.07
N PHE A 89 7.11 8.22 -6.03
CA PHE A 89 7.26 7.16 -5.02
C PHE A 89 6.44 5.90 -5.32
N LYS A 90 5.35 6.02 -6.09
CA LYS A 90 4.44 4.93 -6.43
C LYS A 90 5.15 3.68 -6.96
N GLY A 91 6.20 3.87 -7.75
CA GLY A 91 7.00 2.76 -8.27
C GLY A 91 8.02 2.15 -7.30
N THR A 92 8.25 2.76 -6.14
CA THR A 92 9.31 2.34 -5.20
C THR A 92 8.79 1.41 -4.10
N GLY A 93 7.52 1.52 -3.74
CA GLY A 93 6.90 0.69 -2.69
C GLY A 93 6.57 -0.73 -3.15
N ASN A 94 6.54 -1.66 -2.20
CA ASN A 94 6.10 -3.05 -2.44
C ASN A 94 4.59 -3.22 -2.24
N MET A 95 3.95 -2.31 -1.52
CA MET A 95 2.53 -2.30 -1.22
C MET A 95 2.03 -0.86 -1.22
N GLU A 96 0.86 -0.66 -1.79
CA GLU A 96 0.12 0.59 -1.76
C GLU A 96 -1.25 0.35 -1.14
N LEU A 97 -1.58 1.10 -0.10
CA LEU A 97 -2.87 1.07 0.55
C LEU A 97 -3.51 2.45 0.43
N HIS A 98 -4.55 2.52 -0.37
CA HIS A 98 -5.31 3.74 -0.61
C HIS A 98 -6.45 3.86 0.40
N LEU A 99 -6.60 5.05 0.99
CA LEU A 99 -7.74 5.37 1.83
C LEU A 99 -8.80 6.10 0.99
N ASP A 100 -10.06 5.83 1.26
CA ASP A 100 -11.20 6.47 0.61
C ASP A 100 -11.93 7.39 1.59
N ARG A 101 -11.97 8.68 1.24
CA ARG A 101 -12.64 9.71 2.04
C ARG A 101 -14.15 9.50 2.12
N LYS A 102 -14.79 9.05 1.02
CA LYS A 102 -16.24 8.80 0.97
C LYS A 102 -16.66 7.69 1.93
N LEU A 103 -15.85 6.62 2.05
CA LEU A 103 -16.08 5.57 3.04
C LEU A 103 -15.97 6.11 4.47
N SER A 104 -14.95 6.93 4.74
CA SER A 104 -14.75 7.57 6.04
C SER A 104 -15.92 8.49 6.42
N GLU A 105 -16.40 9.30 5.48
CA GLU A 105 -17.57 10.18 5.68
C GLU A 105 -18.84 9.38 5.99
N ARG A 106 -19.01 8.20 5.40
CA ARG A 106 -20.08 7.25 5.69
C ARG A 106 -19.84 6.39 6.93
N ARG A 107 -18.76 6.62 7.68
CA ARG A 107 -18.37 5.85 8.88
C ARG A 107 -18.14 4.36 8.61
N ILE A 108 -17.72 4.01 7.40
CA ILE A 108 -17.34 2.66 7.02
C ILE A 108 -15.84 2.50 7.26
N PHE A 109 -15.45 1.67 8.21
CA PHE A 109 -14.06 1.45 8.59
C PHE A 109 -13.69 -0.04 8.59
N PRO A 110 -12.45 -0.37 8.14
CA PRO A 110 -11.40 0.53 7.64
C PRO A 110 -11.81 1.18 6.31
N ALA A 111 -11.55 2.49 6.17
CA ALA A 111 -11.92 3.27 4.98
C ALA A 111 -10.88 3.05 3.87
N ILE A 112 -10.74 1.82 3.39
CA ILE A 112 -9.76 1.40 2.40
C ILE A 112 -10.44 1.26 1.03
N ASP A 113 -9.85 1.92 0.03
CA ASP A 113 -10.16 1.67 -1.37
C ASP A 113 -9.48 0.36 -1.80
N ILE A 114 -10.25 -0.72 -1.84
CA ILE A 114 -9.74 -2.06 -2.14
C ILE A 114 -9.33 -2.17 -3.60
N GLY A 115 -10.04 -1.50 -4.50
CA GLY A 115 -9.78 -1.55 -5.94
C GLY A 115 -8.44 -0.90 -6.31
N ARG A 116 -8.08 0.21 -5.65
CA ARG A 116 -6.82 0.93 -5.87
C ARG A 116 -5.65 0.39 -5.06
N SER A 117 -5.92 -0.33 -3.98
CA SER A 117 -4.88 -0.91 -3.12
C SER A 117 -4.27 -2.16 -3.76
N SER A 118 -2.96 -2.29 -3.71
CA SER A 118 -2.25 -3.39 -4.34
C SER A 118 -0.99 -3.81 -3.58
N THR A 119 -0.58 -5.05 -3.79
CA THR A 119 0.68 -5.61 -3.27
C THR A 119 1.45 -6.21 -4.44
N ARG A 120 2.73 -5.87 -4.56
CA ARG A 120 3.60 -6.48 -5.57
C ARG A 120 3.96 -7.90 -5.18
N LYS A 121 4.06 -8.78 -6.19
CA LYS A 121 4.44 -10.20 -6.01
C LYS A 121 3.62 -10.87 -4.90
N GLU A 122 2.31 -10.67 -4.93
CA GLU A 122 1.40 -11.28 -3.96
C GLU A 122 1.46 -12.80 -3.97
N GLU A 123 1.87 -13.40 -5.09
CA GLU A 123 2.12 -14.83 -5.24
C GLU A 123 3.20 -15.38 -4.27
N LEU A 124 4.03 -14.52 -3.69
CA LEU A 124 5.00 -14.90 -2.66
C LEU A 124 4.42 -14.94 -1.25
N LEU A 125 3.21 -14.40 -1.06
CA LEU A 125 2.58 -14.21 0.24
C LEU A 125 1.42 -15.17 0.51
N ILE A 126 0.78 -15.69 -0.55
CA ILE A 126 -0.42 -16.52 -0.49
C ILE A 126 -0.28 -17.73 -1.40
N SER A 127 -1.05 -18.77 -1.13
CA SER A 127 -1.09 -19.96 -1.96
C SER A 127 -1.73 -19.68 -3.32
N LYS A 128 -1.41 -20.53 -4.33
CA LYS A 128 -1.99 -20.40 -5.68
C LYS A 128 -3.51 -20.43 -5.67
N ALA A 129 -4.11 -21.30 -4.87
CA ALA A 129 -5.58 -21.41 -4.77
C ALA A 129 -6.22 -20.14 -4.19
N GLU A 130 -5.59 -19.54 -3.18
CA GLU A 130 -6.03 -18.26 -2.62
C GLU A 130 -5.86 -17.12 -3.63
N LEU A 131 -4.76 -17.12 -4.39
CA LEU A 131 -4.47 -16.13 -5.42
C LEU A 131 -5.52 -16.17 -6.53
N ASP A 132 -5.85 -17.36 -7.03
CA ASP A 132 -6.88 -17.56 -8.06
C ASP A 132 -8.25 -17.04 -7.57
N THR A 133 -8.58 -17.31 -6.30
CA THR A 133 -9.81 -16.81 -5.68
C THR A 133 -9.82 -15.28 -5.56
N LEU A 134 -8.68 -14.68 -5.18
CA LEU A 134 -8.54 -13.21 -5.10
C LEU A 134 -8.66 -12.54 -6.47
N TRP A 135 -8.10 -13.13 -7.53
CA TRP A 135 -8.22 -12.58 -8.87
C TRP A 135 -9.66 -12.61 -9.38
N GLN A 136 -10.38 -13.72 -9.13
CA GLN A 136 -11.81 -13.77 -9.44
C GLN A 136 -12.59 -12.70 -8.67
N LEU A 137 -12.27 -12.53 -7.39
CA LEU A 137 -12.88 -11.49 -6.55
C LEU A 137 -12.58 -10.09 -7.07
N ARG A 138 -11.33 -9.80 -7.47
CA ARG A 138 -10.95 -8.49 -8.03
C ARG A 138 -11.72 -8.11 -9.28
N ASN A 139 -12.06 -9.08 -10.12
CA ASN A 139 -12.89 -8.83 -11.30
C ASN A 139 -14.31 -8.38 -10.94
N LEU A 140 -14.74 -8.59 -9.69
CA LEU A 140 -16.04 -8.15 -9.19
C LEU A 140 -15.96 -6.79 -8.48
N PHE A 141 -14.74 -6.26 -8.24
CA PHE A 141 -14.60 -4.94 -7.66
C PHE A 141 -15.10 -3.90 -8.64
N THR A 142 -16.23 -3.31 -8.30
CA THR A 142 -16.75 -2.11 -8.91
C THR A 142 -16.46 -0.94 -7.98
N ASP A 143 -16.36 0.27 -8.49
CA ASP A 143 -16.18 1.50 -7.70
C ASP A 143 -17.37 1.83 -6.78
N SER A 144 -18.16 0.83 -6.46
CA SER A 144 -19.34 0.93 -5.62
C SER A 144 -18.96 0.85 -4.13
N THR A 145 -19.25 1.91 -3.40
CA THR A 145 -19.13 1.94 -1.93
C THR A 145 -19.93 0.82 -1.26
N ASP A 146 -21.03 0.40 -1.86
CA ASP A 146 -21.90 -0.67 -1.33
C ASP A 146 -21.23 -2.04 -1.44
N PHE A 147 -20.45 -2.27 -2.51
CA PHE A 147 -19.65 -3.48 -2.64
C PHE A 147 -18.56 -3.53 -1.55
N THR A 148 -17.82 -2.43 -1.37
CA THR A 148 -16.78 -2.34 -0.34
C THR A 148 -17.35 -2.55 1.06
N GLU A 149 -18.52 -1.99 1.37
CA GLU A 149 -19.18 -2.21 2.66
C GLU A 149 -19.57 -3.68 2.88
N ARG A 150 -20.16 -4.33 1.89
CA ARG A 150 -20.51 -5.77 1.96
C ARG A 150 -19.28 -6.64 2.12
N PHE A 151 -18.21 -6.33 1.39
CA PHE A 151 -16.93 -7.02 1.48
C PHE A 151 -16.33 -6.91 2.89
N ILE A 152 -16.23 -5.70 3.44
CA ILE A 152 -15.73 -5.46 4.79
C ILE A 152 -16.58 -6.21 5.82
N ARG A 153 -17.91 -6.20 5.66
CA ARG A 153 -18.83 -6.92 6.54
C ARG A 153 -18.61 -8.43 6.50
N LYS A 154 -18.40 -9.00 5.32
CA LYS A 154 -18.09 -10.43 5.15
C LYS A 154 -16.74 -10.77 5.78
N LEU A 155 -15.71 -9.94 5.55
CA LEU A 155 -14.39 -10.11 6.16
C LEU A 155 -14.44 -10.07 7.69
N LYS A 156 -15.19 -9.14 8.29
CA LYS A 156 -15.36 -9.04 9.74
C LYS A 156 -16.09 -10.24 10.38
N ARG A 157 -16.90 -10.95 9.62
CA ARG A 157 -17.61 -12.17 10.09
C ARG A 157 -16.75 -13.41 10.04
N SER A 158 -15.66 -13.38 9.27
CA SER A 158 -14.74 -14.50 9.15
C SER A 158 -13.81 -14.56 10.35
N LYS A 159 -13.49 -15.76 10.83
CA LYS A 159 -12.61 -15.96 11.98
C LYS A 159 -11.13 -15.65 11.67
N ASN A 160 -10.72 -15.93 10.46
CA ASN A 160 -9.37 -15.69 9.94
C ASN A 160 -9.39 -15.71 8.40
N ASN A 161 -8.25 -15.45 7.76
CA ASN A 161 -8.14 -15.42 6.31
C ASN A 161 -8.55 -16.74 5.64
N LYS A 162 -8.18 -17.88 6.24
CA LYS A 162 -8.52 -19.20 5.69
C LYS A 162 -10.03 -19.40 5.64
N ASP A 163 -10.73 -19.12 6.75
CA ASP A 163 -12.19 -19.19 6.81
C ASP A 163 -12.85 -18.24 5.80
N PHE A 164 -12.28 -17.04 5.62
CA PHE A 164 -12.75 -16.09 4.61
C PHE A 164 -12.64 -16.64 3.19
N PHE A 165 -11.49 -17.22 2.81
CA PHE A 165 -11.29 -17.81 1.50
C PHE A 165 -12.22 -19.01 1.27
N GLU A 166 -12.41 -19.88 2.25
CA GLU A 166 -13.35 -21.01 2.17
C GLU A 166 -14.81 -20.53 1.94
N GLN A 167 -15.22 -19.46 2.62
CA GLN A 167 -16.54 -18.86 2.43
C GLN A 167 -16.68 -18.21 1.05
N LEU A 168 -15.63 -17.60 0.52
CA LEU A 168 -15.63 -17.03 -0.83
C LEU A 168 -15.77 -18.09 -1.89
N GLN A 169 -15.00 -19.18 -1.80
CA GLN A 169 -15.07 -20.30 -2.74
C GLN A 169 -16.47 -20.93 -2.77
N LYS A 170 -17.06 -21.19 -1.62
CA LYS A 170 -18.45 -21.69 -1.54
C LYS A 170 -19.45 -20.73 -2.19
N SER A 171 -19.31 -19.42 -1.92
CA SER A 171 -20.18 -18.40 -2.53
C SER A 171 -20.00 -18.33 -4.06
N ALA A 172 -18.78 -18.50 -4.56
CA ALA A 172 -18.49 -18.52 -5.99
C ALA A 172 -19.14 -19.74 -6.69
N GLU A 173 -19.06 -20.92 -6.08
CA GLU A 173 -19.70 -22.14 -6.58
C GLU A 173 -21.23 -22.02 -6.58
N GLU A 174 -21.80 -21.45 -5.55
CA GLU A 174 -23.24 -21.18 -5.45
C GLU A 174 -23.70 -20.14 -6.49
N SER A 175 -22.89 -19.08 -6.68
CA SER A 175 -23.15 -18.05 -7.69
C SER A 175 -23.23 -18.62 -9.09
N THR A 176 -22.32 -19.54 -9.43
CA THR A 176 -22.31 -20.22 -10.74
C THR A 176 -23.59 -21.07 -10.96
N LYS A 177 -24.16 -21.64 -9.89
CA LYS A 177 -25.36 -22.47 -9.95
C LYS A 177 -26.69 -21.70 -9.88
N THR A 178 -26.69 -20.59 -9.15
CA THR A 178 -27.94 -19.89 -8.77
C THR A 178 -28.03 -18.46 -9.30
N GLY A 179 -26.94 -17.91 -9.88
CA GLY A 179 -26.87 -16.52 -10.33
C GLY A 179 -26.85 -15.49 -9.19
N LYS A 180 -26.71 -15.94 -7.92
CA LYS A 180 -26.65 -15.01 -6.77
C LYS A 180 -25.27 -14.34 -6.70
N PRO A 181 -25.18 -13.09 -6.22
CA PRO A 181 -23.88 -12.39 -6.08
C PRO A 181 -22.98 -13.10 -5.06
N ILE A 182 -21.68 -13.12 -5.34
CA ILE A 182 -20.64 -13.73 -4.48
C ILE A 182 -20.47 -12.94 -3.16
N ILE A 183 -20.71 -11.64 -3.20
CA ILE A 183 -20.60 -10.70 -2.08
C ILE A 183 -21.87 -9.84 -1.97
#